data_04a37b04c79693f1b56d024298d649d6
#
_entry.id   04a37b04c79693f1b56d024298d649d6
#
_cell.length_a   1.000
_cell.length_b   1.000
_cell.length_c   1.000
_cell.angle_alpha   90.00
_cell.angle_beta   90.00
_cell.angle_gamma   90.00
#
_symmetry.space_group_name_H-M   'P 1'
#
loop_
_entity.id
_entity.type
_entity.pdbx_description
1 polymer ?
#
loop_
_entity_poly.entity_id
_entity_poly.type
_entity_poly.pdbx_seq_one_letter_code
_entity_poly.pdbx_strand_id
1 'polypeptide(L)'
;MLIATRIFKLRRPNGDADIAVRIYAPVEDGRSWFCRYEVDWPGENHKMKMGGADSVQALVAALYAIGAEIYSSSYHKEGRLYLDKPGDGYGFPVVPTLRDLLQGDDAKYL
;
A
#
# COMPACT_ATOMS: atom_id res chain seq x y z
N MET A 1 -16.46 5.88 0.58
CA MET A 1 -16.66 5.21 -0.72
C MET A 1 -15.34 4.59 -1.17
N LEU A 2 -15.35 3.29 -1.41
CA LEU A 2 -14.19 2.58 -1.96
C LEU A 2 -13.94 3.03 -3.40
N ILE A 3 -12.70 3.41 -3.73
CA ILE A 3 -12.37 3.87 -5.09
C ILE A 3 -11.34 3.01 -5.79
N ALA A 4 -10.53 2.25 -5.06
CA ALA A 4 -9.50 1.42 -5.67
C ALA A 4 -9.16 0.24 -4.77
N THR A 5 -8.85 -0.89 -5.40
CA THR A 5 -8.45 -2.11 -4.70
C THR A 5 -7.30 -2.75 -5.47
N ARG A 6 -6.30 -3.21 -4.73
CA ARG A 6 -5.22 -4.05 -5.31
C ARG A 6 -5.07 -5.27 -4.43
N ILE A 7 -4.99 -6.44 -5.05
CA ILE A 7 -4.87 -7.69 -4.32
C ILE A 7 -3.50 -8.29 -4.58
N PHE A 8 -2.72 -8.45 -3.51
CA PHE A 8 -1.46 -9.16 -3.53
C PHE A 8 -1.65 -10.60 -3.16
N LYS A 9 -0.70 -11.43 -3.52
CA LYS A 9 -0.62 -12.83 -3.09
C LYS A 9 0.43 -12.95 -2.00
N LEU A 10 0.08 -13.71 -0.96
CA LEU A 10 1.01 -14.06 0.11
C LEU A 10 1.27 -15.56 0.06
N ARG A 11 2.52 -15.93 -0.19
CA ARG A 11 2.93 -17.34 -0.26
C ARG A 11 2.90 -17.96 1.13
N ARG A 12 2.21 -19.10 1.26
CA ARG A 12 2.12 -19.85 2.51
C ARG A 12 2.25 -21.35 2.22
N PRO A 13 2.65 -22.19 3.24
CA PRO A 13 2.78 -23.63 3.04
C PRO A 13 1.50 -24.32 2.54
N ASN A 14 0.32 -23.83 2.97
CA ASN A 14 -0.98 -24.41 2.61
C ASN A 14 -1.64 -23.75 1.40
N GLY A 15 -0.88 -22.99 0.63
CA GLY A 15 -1.40 -22.26 -0.52
C GLY A 15 -1.39 -20.75 -0.30
N ASP A 16 -1.44 -20.00 -1.39
CA ASP A 16 -1.36 -18.55 -1.35
C ASP A 16 -2.63 -17.94 -0.76
N ALA A 17 -2.47 -16.86 -0.02
CA ALA A 17 -3.57 -16.06 0.50
C ALA A 17 -3.66 -14.74 -0.26
N ASP A 18 -4.86 -14.16 -0.33
CA ASP A 18 -5.07 -12.84 -0.88
C ASP A 18 -4.89 -11.78 0.20
N ILE A 19 -4.13 -10.73 -0.13
CA ILE A 19 -3.96 -9.57 0.74
C ILE A 19 -4.52 -8.36 0.00
N ALA A 20 -5.70 -7.92 0.41
CA ALA A 20 -6.37 -6.79 -0.25
C ALA A 20 -5.88 -5.47 0.34
N VAL A 21 -5.53 -4.54 -0.53
CA VAL A 21 -5.30 -3.13 -0.20
C VAL A 21 -6.49 -2.36 -0.76
N ARG A 22 -7.21 -1.65 0.12
CA ARG A 22 -8.39 -0.86 -0.26
C ARG A 22 -8.15 0.61 0.02
N ILE A 23 -8.48 1.43 -0.96
CA ILE A 23 -8.30 2.88 -0.87
C ILE A 23 -9.67 3.52 -1.02
N TYR A 24 -9.98 4.46 -0.12
CA TYR A 24 -11.27 5.13 -0.07
C TYR A 24 -11.15 6.56 -0.57
N ALA A 25 -12.26 7.11 -1.08
CA ALA A 25 -12.29 8.49 -1.57
C ALA A 25 -11.87 9.46 -0.46
N PRO A 26 -11.03 10.46 -0.78
CA PRO A 26 -10.71 11.50 0.20
C PRO A 26 -11.96 12.23 0.66
N VAL A 27 -12.02 12.59 1.94
CA VAL A 27 -13.15 13.28 2.57
C VAL A 27 -12.64 14.52 3.28
N GLU A 28 -13.35 15.64 3.07
CA GLU A 28 -13.05 16.87 3.78
C GLU A 28 -13.61 16.80 5.20
N ASP A 29 -12.78 17.20 6.17
CA ASP A 29 -13.15 17.28 7.56
C ASP A 29 -12.51 18.55 8.17
N GLY A 30 -13.31 19.55 8.45
CA GLY A 30 -12.82 20.83 8.87
C GLY A 30 -11.98 21.50 7.78
N ARG A 31 -10.73 21.83 8.10
CA ARG A 31 -9.80 22.49 7.15
C ARG A 31 -8.88 21.52 6.43
N SER A 32 -9.03 20.23 6.71
CA SER A 32 -8.17 19.22 6.16
C SER A 32 -8.95 18.18 5.38
N TRP A 33 -8.27 17.49 4.49
CA TRP A 33 -8.79 16.34 3.79
C TRP A 33 -8.12 15.09 4.33
N PHE A 34 -8.85 13.98 4.33
CA PHE A 34 -8.32 12.70 4.80
C PHE A 34 -8.65 11.61 3.80
N CYS A 35 -7.66 10.76 3.53
CA CYS A 35 -7.82 9.59 2.69
C CYS A 35 -7.56 8.35 3.53
N ARG A 36 -8.58 7.48 3.63
CA ARG A 36 -8.45 6.23 4.39
C ARG A 36 -8.02 5.10 3.48
N TYR A 37 -7.26 4.18 4.03
CA TYR A 37 -6.94 2.93 3.37
C TYR A 37 -6.95 1.78 4.37
N GLU A 38 -7.01 0.57 3.85
CA GLU A 38 -6.91 -0.66 4.63
C GLU A 38 -5.92 -1.60 3.95
N VAL A 39 -5.16 -2.31 4.76
CA VAL A 39 -4.38 -3.47 4.30
C VAL A 39 -4.84 -4.68 5.10
N ASP A 40 -5.32 -5.68 4.41
CA ASP A 40 -5.96 -6.84 5.03
C ASP A 40 -4.91 -7.94 5.29
N TRP A 41 -3.98 -7.66 6.20
CA TRP A 41 -2.95 -8.61 6.59
C TRP A 41 -3.56 -9.83 7.28
N PRO A 42 -2.89 -11.01 7.23
CA PRO A 42 -3.40 -12.19 7.93
C PRO A 42 -3.59 -11.93 9.41
N GLY A 43 -4.81 -12.14 9.89
CA GLY A 43 -5.15 -11.95 11.30
C GLY A 43 -5.24 -10.50 11.76
N GLU A 44 -4.98 -9.53 10.88
CA GLU A 44 -5.00 -8.11 11.25
C GLU A 44 -5.39 -7.24 10.06
N ASN A 45 -6.54 -6.59 10.15
CA ASN A 45 -6.93 -5.57 9.17
C ASN A 45 -6.41 -4.23 9.62
N HIS A 46 -5.34 -3.74 8.99
CA HIS A 46 -4.74 -2.46 9.33
C HIS A 46 -5.46 -1.33 8.61
N LYS A 47 -6.04 -0.42 9.37
CA LYS A 47 -6.75 0.76 8.86
C LYS A 47 -5.99 2.01 9.21
N MET A 48 -5.85 2.90 8.24
CA MET A 48 -5.12 4.16 8.40
C MET A 48 -5.85 5.30 7.71
N LYS A 49 -5.56 6.51 8.16
CA LYS A 49 -6.12 7.76 7.61
C LYS A 49 -4.98 8.74 7.41
N MET A 50 -4.79 9.22 6.19
CA MET A 50 -3.72 10.16 5.85
C MET A 50 -4.31 11.51 5.52
N GLY A 51 -3.71 12.57 6.08
CA GLY A 51 -4.18 13.94 5.90
C GLY A 51 -3.50 14.68 4.77
N GLY A 52 -4.18 15.70 4.26
CA GLY A 52 -3.64 16.61 3.26
C GLY A 52 -4.41 17.92 3.25
N ALA A 53 -3.82 18.94 2.61
CA ALA A 53 -4.46 20.25 2.47
C ALA A 53 -5.60 20.23 1.44
N ASP A 54 -5.60 19.27 0.53
CA ASP A 54 -6.66 19.04 -0.43
C ASP A 54 -6.81 17.54 -0.68
N SER A 55 -7.77 17.17 -1.52
CA SER A 55 -8.06 15.76 -1.80
C SER A 55 -6.90 15.06 -2.50
N VAL A 56 -6.19 15.73 -3.39
CA VAL A 56 -5.05 15.15 -4.10
C VAL A 56 -3.91 14.87 -3.15
N GLN A 57 -3.58 15.82 -2.28
CA GLN A 57 -2.49 15.64 -1.32
C GLN A 57 -2.80 14.50 -0.35
N ALA A 58 -4.04 14.39 0.13
CA ALA A 58 -4.45 13.31 1.01
C ALA A 58 -4.33 11.94 0.31
N LEU A 59 -4.75 11.87 -0.95
CA LEU A 59 -4.66 10.63 -1.74
C LEU A 59 -3.20 10.22 -1.97
N VAL A 60 -2.35 11.18 -2.37
CA VAL A 60 -0.92 10.90 -2.58
C VAL A 60 -0.27 10.43 -1.27
N ALA A 61 -0.59 11.09 -0.15
CA ALA A 61 -0.09 10.67 1.15
C ALA A 61 -0.48 9.23 1.50
N ALA A 62 -1.72 8.84 1.18
CA ALA A 62 -2.18 7.47 1.38
C ALA A 62 -1.38 6.47 0.53
N LEU A 63 -1.14 6.80 -0.74
CA LEU A 63 -0.36 5.92 -1.62
C LEU A 63 1.07 5.72 -1.11
N TYR A 64 1.73 6.77 -0.65
CA TYR A 64 3.06 6.68 -0.06
C TYR A 64 3.06 5.86 1.23
N ALA A 65 2.04 6.05 2.08
CA ALA A 65 1.92 5.30 3.33
C ALA A 65 1.73 3.80 3.06
N ILE A 66 0.93 3.44 2.06
CA ILE A 66 0.74 2.06 1.65
C ILE A 66 2.07 1.47 1.17
N GLY A 67 2.80 2.19 0.31
CA GLY A 67 4.10 1.74 -0.17
C GLY A 67 5.07 1.46 0.98
N ALA A 68 5.15 2.38 1.94
CA ALA A 68 6.01 2.22 3.11
C ALA A 68 5.59 1.01 3.94
N GLU A 69 4.30 0.82 4.15
CA GLU A 69 3.79 -0.31 4.94
C GLU A 69 4.13 -1.65 4.28
N ILE A 70 3.94 -1.76 2.97
CA ILE A 70 4.22 -2.99 2.22
C ILE A 70 5.71 -3.31 2.28
N TYR A 71 6.58 -2.34 1.93
CA TYR A 71 8.02 -2.57 1.90
C TYR A 71 8.65 -2.77 3.28
N SER A 72 8.01 -2.31 4.35
CA SER A 72 8.48 -2.55 5.71
C SER A 72 7.90 -3.81 6.35
N SER A 73 6.96 -4.48 5.68
CA SER A 73 6.33 -5.69 6.23
C SER A 73 7.31 -6.86 6.29
N SER A 74 7.12 -7.72 7.28
CA SER A 74 7.89 -8.97 7.37
C SER A 74 7.64 -9.87 6.18
N TYR A 75 6.44 -9.83 5.62
CA TYR A 75 6.08 -10.64 4.46
C TYR A 75 6.89 -10.28 3.23
N HIS A 76 7.10 -8.98 2.98
CA HIS A 76 8.00 -8.54 1.92
C HIS A 76 9.44 -8.98 2.21
N LYS A 77 9.91 -8.75 3.43
CA LYS A 77 11.29 -9.09 3.82
C LYS A 77 11.59 -10.58 3.70
N GLU A 78 10.59 -11.41 3.91
CA GLU A 78 10.70 -12.86 3.76
C GLU A 78 10.55 -13.33 2.31
N GLY A 79 10.27 -12.43 1.37
CA GLY A 79 10.10 -12.77 -0.03
C GLY A 79 8.81 -13.51 -0.35
N ARG A 80 7.80 -13.39 0.50
CA ARG A 80 6.53 -14.13 0.40
C ARG A 80 5.41 -13.36 -0.28
N LEU A 81 5.55 -12.03 -0.41
CA LEU A 81 4.51 -11.16 -0.95
C LEU A 81 4.80 -10.84 -2.41
N TYR A 82 3.77 -10.91 -3.26
CA TYR A 82 3.93 -10.57 -4.67
C TYR A 82 2.60 -10.11 -5.28
N LEU A 83 2.67 -9.31 -6.35
CA LEU A 83 1.50 -8.87 -7.11
C LEU A 83 1.23 -9.82 -8.27
N ASP A 84 2.17 -9.93 -9.19
CA ASP A 84 2.07 -10.80 -10.36
C ASP A 84 3.05 -11.96 -10.23
N LYS A 85 4.31 -11.64 -9.99
CA LYS A 85 5.34 -12.63 -9.69
C LYS A 85 6.33 -12.05 -8.68
N PRO A 86 6.99 -12.90 -7.87
CA PRO A 86 7.92 -12.43 -6.85
C PRO A 86 9.01 -11.52 -7.42
N GLY A 87 9.28 -10.43 -6.74
CA GLY A 87 10.36 -9.51 -7.09
C GLY A 87 9.99 -8.38 -8.04
N ASP A 88 8.81 -8.39 -8.64
CA ASP A 88 8.43 -7.42 -9.67
C ASP A 88 7.96 -6.06 -9.15
N GLY A 89 7.87 -5.88 -7.84
CA GLY A 89 7.34 -4.66 -7.26
C GLY A 89 5.84 -4.75 -6.99
N TYR A 90 5.32 -3.74 -6.32
CA TYR A 90 3.92 -3.75 -5.85
C TYR A 90 3.07 -2.66 -6.48
N GLY A 91 3.70 -1.76 -7.24
CA GLY A 91 3.01 -0.66 -7.90
C GLY A 91 2.63 0.49 -6.98
N PHE A 92 3.21 0.56 -5.78
CA PHE A 92 3.02 1.69 -4.87
C PHE A 92 4.33 2.45 -4.69
N PRO A 93 4.29 3.79 -4.70
CA PRO A 93 5.48 4.61 -4.47
C PRO A 93 5.83 4.67 -2.99
N VAL A 94 7.03 5.15 -2.71
CA VAL A 94 7.45 5.53 -1.35
C VAL A 94 8.00 6.94 -1.39
N VAL A 95 8.07 7.60 -0.22
CA VAL A 95 8.71 8.92 -0.13
C VAL A 95 10.19 8.81 -0.56
N PRO A 96 10.79 9.90 -1.06
CA PRO A 96 12.16 9.85 -1.63
C PRO A 96 13.21 9.24 -0.71
N THR A 97 13.10 9.44 0.61
CA THR A 97 14.04 8.88 1.58
C THR A 97 14.00 7.36 1.67
N LEU A 98 12.92 6.73 1.18
CA LEU A 98 12.76 5.27 1.20
C LEU A 98 12.94 4.65 -0.19
N ARG A 99 13.35 5.44 -1.18
CA ARG A 99 13.39 4.99 -2.57
C ARG A 99 14.31 3.78 -2.78
N ASP A 100 15.33 3.62 -1.96
CA ASP A 100 16.25 2.48 -2.06
C ASP A 100 15.58 1.14 -1.74
N LEU A 101 14.41 1.16 -1.10
CA LEU A 101 13.66 -0.06 -0.79
C LEU A 101 12.90 -0.61 -2.00
N LEU A 102 12.68 0.21 -3.02
CA LEU A 102 11.89 -0.19 -4.19
C LEU A 102 12.57 -1.32 -4.95
N GLN A 103 11.76 -2.21 -5.50
CA GLN A 103 12.23 -3.35 -6.29
C GLN A 103 11.48 -3.44 -7.62
N GLY A 104 12.09 -4.15 -8.58
CA GLY A 104 11.47 -4.45 -9.86
C GLY A 104 11.01 -3.19 -10.59
N ASP A 105 9.81 -3.22 -11.11
CA ASP A 105 9.23 -2.10 -11.85
C ASP A 105 9.01 -0.87 -10.97
N ASP A 106 8.84 -1.03 -9.66
CA ASP A 106 8.73 0.10 -8.75
C ASP A 106 10.03 0.92 -8.76
N ALA A 107 11.18 0.27 -8.71
CA ALA A 107 12.48 0.93 -8.76
C ALA A 107 12.71 1.65 -10.09
N LYS A 108 12.09 1.15 -11.16
CA LYS A 108 12.25 1.65 -12.51
C LYS A 108 11.36 2.86 -12.82
N TYR A 109 10.11 2.84 -12.34
CA TYR A 109 9.08 3.79 -12.73
C TYR A 109 8.54 4.67 -11.60
N LEU A 110 8.85 4.38 -10.36
CA LEU A 110 8.36 5.11 -9.19
C LEU A 110 9.50 5.71 -8.30
#